data_0db464b441f7bc2fa9d4ed9dad7bf7ce
#
_entry.id   0db464b441f7bc2fa9d4ed9dad7bf7ce
#
_cell.length_a   1.000
_cell.length_b   1.000
_cell.length_c   1.000
_cell.angle_alpha   90.00
_cell.angle_beta   90.00
_cell.angle_gamma   90.00
#
_symmetry.space_group_name_H-M   'P 1'
#
loop_
_entity.id
_entity.type
_entity.pdbx_description
1 polymer ?
#
loop_
_entity_poly.entity_id
_entity_poly.type
_entity_poly.pdbx_seq_one_letter_code
_entity_poly.pdbx_strand_id
1 'polypeptide(L)'
;MTDHSDPFDDHADEGDLLEAYCVSCRQKTPIENPQAIWTRRGTPGTRGICADCGTTVIRMGRTAAHDRLKRPEPAQLADLLPGKGGRKAFPVVYVNYSVADAEFAEILAEDLKRAGVHTWLPGPEDEGVQWATGVHPALVECATMLVIATPLALKATAVRDALEYFVKTRKPVVVATLEPADLPDSLRRKPRFDFSGDDYKRQLRALIAALSG
;
A
#
# COMPACT_ATOMS: atom_id res chain seq x y z
N MET A 1 -26.03 -38.27 14.92
CA MET A 1 -26.71 -37.33 14.02
C MET A 1 -26.71 -36.01 14.73
N THR A 2 -25.66 -35.22 14.53
CA THR A 2 -25.53 -33.86 15.07
C THR A 2 -25.37 -32.96 13.85
N ASP A 3 -26.44 -32.22 13.59
CA ASP A 3 -26.57 -31.22 12.55
C ASP A 3 -25.64 -30.05 12.90
N HIS A 4 -24.60 -29.83 12.09
CA HIS A 4 -23.71 -28.69 12.18
C HIS A 4 -24.16 -27.68 11.13
N SER A 5 -25.16 -26.89 11.51
CA SER A 5 -25.58 -25.72 10.71
C SER A 5 -24.49 -24.66 10.78
N ASP A 6 -23.82 -24.45 9.68
CA ASP A 6 -22.85 -23.37 9.48
C ASP A 6 -23.57 -22.01 9.48
N PRO A 7 -23.21 -21.03 10.34
CA PRO A 7 -23.96 -19.77 10.48
C PRO A 7 -23.63 -18.70 9.45
N PHE A 8 -22.99 -19.03 8.31
CA PHE A 8 -22.53 -18.05 7.31
C PHE A 8 -23.18 -18.17 5.92
N ASP A 9 -24.34 -18.83 5.82
CA ASP A 9 -25.08 -18.90 4.55
C ASP A 9 -26.09 -17.73 4.45
N ASP A 10 -25.56 -16.50 4.38
CA ASP A 10 -26.35 -15.31 4.09
C ASP A 10 -26.24 -14.99 2.58
N HIS A 11 -27.10 -15.65 1.80
CA HIS A 11 -27.39 -15.28 0.41
C HIS A 11 -28.12 -13.94 0.43
N ALA A 12 -27.39 -12.82 0.39
CA ALA A 12 -28.00 -11.52 0.15
C ALA A 12 -28.53 -11.45 -1.28
N ASP A 13 -29.85 -11.37 -1.37
CA ASP A 13 -30.65 -11.20 -2.57
C ASP A 13 -30.29 -9.92 -3.35
N GLU A 14 -30.42 -9.89 -4.67
CA GLU A 14 -30.03 -8.83 -5.62
C GLU A 14 -30.82 -7.51 -5.49
N GLY A 15 -31.33 -7.18 -4.31
CA GLY A 15 -32.07 -5.95 -4.06
C GLY A 15 -31.71 -5.22 -2.78
N ASP A 16 -30.80 -5.76 -1.97
CA ASP A 16 -30.47 -5.16 -0.69
C ASP A 16 -29.35 -4.12 -0.87
N LEU A 17 -29.65 -2.88 -0.48
CA LEU A 17 -28.67 -1.79 -0.49
C LEU A 17 -27.48 -2.20 0.38
N LEU A 18 -26.32 -2.42 -0.26
CA LEU A 18 -25.10 -2.76 0.45
C LEU A 18 -24.70 -1.61 1.38
N GLU A 19 -24.64 -1.86 2.67
CA GLU A 19 -24.24 -0.91 3.68
C GLU A 19 -22.85 -1.23 4.23
N ALA A 20 -22.08 -0.18 4.55
CA ALA A 20 -20.84 -0.28 5.29
C ALA A 20 -20.79 0.74 6.42
N TYR A 21 -19.96 0.47 7.42
CA TYR A 21 -19.69 1.45 8.47
C TYR A 21 -18.73 2.52 7.95
N CYS A 22 -19.20 3.77 7.92
CA CYS A 22 -18.37 4.92 7.58
C CYS A 22 -17.71 5.48 8.85
N VAL A 23 -16.38 5.46 8.89
CA VAL A 23 -15.62 5.97 10.05
C VAL A 23 -15.71 7.49 10.18
N SER A 24 -15.88 8.21 9.06
CA SER A 24 -16.05 9.67 9.07
C SER A 24 -17.41 10.07 9.61
N CYS A 25 -18.49 9.41 9.17
CA CYS A 25 -19.86 9.69 9.64
C CYS A 25 -20.18 8.97 10.95
N ARG A 26 -19.37 7.98 11.36
CA ARG A 26 -19.55 7.13 12.54
C ARG A 26 -20.88 6.38 12.56
N GLN A 27 -21.39 5.99 11.40
CA GLN A 27 -22.64 5.28 11.23
C GLN A 27 -22.59 4.33 10.04
N LYS A 28 -23.54 3.39 9.96
CA LYS A 28 -23.78 2.59 8.76
C LYS A 28 -24.39 3.46 7.69
N THR A 29 -23.92 3.36 6.46
CA THR A 29 -24.37 4.16 5.32
C THR A 29 -24.37 3.29 4.07
N PRO A 30 -25.28 3.54 3.12
CA PRO A 30 -25.26 2.88 1.83
C PRO A 30 -23.92 3.08 1.12
N ILE A 31 -23.51 2.04 0.40
CA ILE A 31 -22.31 2.08 -0.43
C ILE A 31 -22.69 2.51 -1.84
N GLU A 32 -22.22 3.65 -2.28
CA GLU A 32 -22.33 4.06 -3.68
C GLU A 32 -21.19 3.45 -4.51
N ASN A 33 -21.50 3.10 -5.77
CA ASN A 33 -20.58 2.47 -6.71
C ASN A 33 -19.88 1.22 -6.12
N PRO A 34 -20.63 0.24 -5.61
CA PRO A 34 -20.06 -0.93 -4.98
C PRO A 34 -19.24 -1.77 -5.97
N GLN A 35 -17.98 -2.04 -5.64
CA GLN A 35 -17.10 -2.91 -6.40
C GLN A 35 -16.67 -4.08 -5.52
N ALA A 36 -16.90 -5.29 -6.02
CA ALA A 36 -16.39 -6.48 -5.36
C ALA A 36 -14.86 -6.53 -5.49
N ILE A 37 -14.18 -6.76 -4.39
CA ILE A 37 -12.72 -6.85 -4.33
C ILE A 37 -12.29 -8.09 -3.54
N TRP A 38 -11.13 -8.62 -3.88
CA TRP A 38 -10.42 -9.56 -3.05
C TRP A 38 -9.30 -8.83 -2.31
N THR A 39 -9.24 -8.93 -0.99
CA THR A 39 -8.09 -8.42 -0.24
C THR A 39 -6.85 -9.24 -0.55
N ARG A 40 -5.65 -8.72 -0.24
CA ARG A 40 -4.38 -9.45 -0.39
C ARG A 40 -4.36 -10.80 0.35
N ARG A 41 -5.16 -10.96 1.41
CA ARG A 41 -5.32 -12.23 2.15
C ARG A 41 -6.34 -13.17 1.51
N GLY A 42 -6.87 -12.84 0.33
CA GLY A 42 -7.89 -13.64 -0.34
C GLY A 42 -9.27 -13.59 0.37
N THR A 43 -9.50 -12.60 1.22
CA THR A 43 -10.79 -12.37 1.88
C THR A 43 -11.66 -11.51 0.97
N PRO A 44 -12.94 -11.89 0.72
CA PRO A 44 -13.84 -11.09 -0.10
C PRO A 44 -14.29 -9.83 0.65
N GLY A 45 -14.47 -8.75 -0.10
CA GLY A 45 -15.02 -7.50 0.39
C GLY A 45 -15.65 -6.68 -0.72
N THR A 46 -16.47 -5.72 -0.38
CA THR A 46 -17.06 -4.75 -1.30
C THR A 46 -16.58 -3.36 -0.92
N ARG A 47 -15.95 -2.69 -1.85
CA ARG A 47 -15.47 -1.31 -1.71
C ARG A 47 -16.42 -0.38 -2.45
N GLY A 48 -16.61 0.81 -1.93
CA GLY A 48 -17.35 1.89 -2.60
C GLY A 48 -17.21 3.20 -1.85
N ILE A 49 -18.14 4.11 -2.10
CA ILE A 49 -18.13 5.47 -1.54
C ILE A 49 -19.30 5.59 -0.57
N CYS A 50 -19.09 6.23 0.56
CA CYS A 50 -20.13 6.59 1.50
C CYS A 50 -21.08 7.60 0.85
N ALA A 51 -22.38 7.30 0.81
CA ALA A 51 -23.40 8.18 0.23
C ALA A 51 -23.47 9.55 0.92
N ASP A 52 -23.14 9.63 2.22
CA ASP A 52 -23.28 10.85 3.01
C ASP A 52 -22.08 11.80 2.90
N CYS A 53 -20.84 11.27 2.84
CA CYS A 53 -19.64 12.11 2.94
C CYS A 53 -18.59 11.86 1.85
N GLY A 54 -18.83 10.94 0.92
CA GLY A 54 -17.90 10.63 -0.17
C GLY A 54 -16.64 9.87 0.26
N THR A 55 -16.50 9.51 1.53
CA THR A 55 -15.34 8.73 2.01
C THR A 55 -15.40 7.30 1.49
N THR A 56 -14.26 6.73 1.10
CA THR A 56 -14.18 5.32 0.74
C THR A 56 -14.55 4.42 1.93
N VAL A 57 -15.46 3.48 1.71
CA VAL A 57 -15.89 2.49 2.69
C VAL A 57 -15.69 1.08 2.16
N ILE A 58 -15.43 0.13 3.05
CA ILE A 58 -15.26 -1.28 2.70
C ILE A 58 -16.14 -2.11 3.63
N ARG A 59 -16.97 -2.97 3.03
CA ARG A 59 -17.71 -4.03 3.72
C ARG A 59 -16.99 -5.36 3.48
N MET A 60 -16.68 -6.09 4.54
CA MET A 60 -16.16 -7.45 4.41
C MET A 60 -17.31 -8.42 4.18
N GLY A 61 -17.09 -9.40 3.32
CA GLY A 61 -18.07 -10.44 3.00
C GLY A 61 -18.10 -10.76 1.50
N ARG A 62 -18.58 -11.99 1.17
CA ARG A 62 -18.71 -12.45 -0.20
C ARG A 62 -20.06 -11.99 -0.76
N THR A 63 -20.09 -11.59 -2.01
CA THR A 63 -21.29 -11.28 -2.80
C THR A 63 -21.23 -12.07 -4.10
N ALA A 64 -22.35 -12.20 -4.83
CA ALA A 64 -22.40 -12.88 -6.13
C ALA A 64 -21.42 -12.27 -7.16
N ALA A 65 -21.08 -10.99 -7.03
CA ALA A 65 -20.11 -10.33 -7.89
C ALA A 65 -18.68 -10.93 -7.77
N HIS A 66 -18.34 -11.55 -6.62
CA HIS A 66 -17.04 -12.21 -6.42
C HIS A 66 -16.87 -13.49 -7.23
N ASP A 67 -17.97 -14.13 -7.68
CA ASP A 67 -17.91 -15.35 -8.48
C ASP A 67 -17.38 -15.09 -9.89
N ARG A 68 -17.48 -13.85 -10.34
CA ARG A 68 -16.94 -13.37 -11.63
C ARG A 68 -15.49 -12.88 -11.54
N LEU A 69 -14.96 -12.74 -10.32
CA LEU A 69 -13.60 -12.26 -10.07
C LEU A 69 -12.67 -13.44 -9.77
N LYS A 70 -11.56 -13.53 -10.46
CA LYS A 70 -10.53 -14.51 -10.12
C LYS A 70 -10.01 -14.20 -8.70
N ARG A 71 -10.21 -15.14 -7.78
CA ARG A 71 -9.65 -15.03 -6.43
C ARG A 71 -8.13 -15.00 -6.54
N PRO A 72 -7.44 -13.96 -6.02
CA PRO A 72 -5.99 -13.99 -5.94
C PRO A 72 -5.58 -15.17 -5.05
N GLU A 73 -4.52 -15.87 -5.42
CA GLU A 73 -3.89 -16.78 -4.48
C GLU A 73 -3.52 -15.96 -3.25
N PRO A 74 -3.89 -16.40 -2.04
CA PRO A 74 -3.52 -15.67 -0.83
C PRO A 74 -1.99 -15.58 -0.85
N ALA A 75 -1.47 -14.38 -0.99
CA ALA A 75 -0.06 -14.13 -0.77
C ALA A 75 0.21 -14.66 0.63
N GLN A 76 0.91 -15.80 0.70
CA GLN A 76 1.21 -16.38 1.99
C GLN A 76 2.06 -15.33 2.71
N LEU A 77 1.61 -14.89 3.86
CA LEU A 77 2.35 -13.92 4.69
C LEU A 77 3.77 -14.44 4.97
N ALA A 78 3.97 -15.77 4.85
CA ALA A 78 5.26 -16.45 4.90
C ALA A 78 6.21 -16.03 3.77
N ASP A 79 5.69 -15.63 2.59
CA ASP A 79 6.52 -15.17 1.45
C ASP A 79 6.92 -13.69 1.60
N LEU A 80 6.21 -12.95 2.46
CA LEU A 80 6.45 -11.54 2.74
C LEU A 80 7.16 -11.31 4.09
N LEU A 81 7.20 -12.32 4.96
CA LEU A 81 7.95 -12.27 6.21
C LEU A 81 9.31 -12.94 6.03
N PRO A 82 10.41 -12.34 6.54
CA PRO A 82 11.71 -12.99 6.52
C PRO A 82 11.61 -14.33 7.26
N GLY A 83 11.75 -15.44 6.53
CA GLY A 83 11.70 -16.77 7.08
C GLY A 83 12.74 -16.93 8.19
N LYS A 84 12.35 -17.57 9.30
CA LYS A 84 13.25 -18.05 10.36
C LYS A 84 14.13 -19.18 9.80
N GLY A 85 15.02 -18.88 8.88
CA GLY A 85 15.87 -19.89 8.23
C GLY A 85 16.83 -19.28 7.22
N GLY A 86 17.92 -18.72 7.65
CA GLY A 86 19.24 -18.84 7.02
C GLY A 86 19.54 -18.17 5.68
N ARG A 87 18.58 -17.50 4.99
CA ARG A 87 18.88 -16.54 3.92
C ARG A 87 18.50 -15.16 4.44
N LYS A 88 19.44 -14.20 4.37
CA LYS A 88 19.12 -12.78 4.60
C LYS A 88 18.03 -12.41 3.60
N ALA A 89 16.76 -12.48 4.03
CA ALA A 89 15.67 -11.90 3.28
C ALA A 89 15.95 -10.41 3.21
N PHE A 90 16.02 -9.86 2.00
CA PHE A 90 16.15 -8.41 1.84
C PHE A 90 14.95 -7.76 2.51
N PRO A 91 15.18 -6.73 3.34
CA PRO A 91 14.10 -6.02 3.99
C PRO A 91 13.16 -5.42 2.93
N VAL A 92 11.85 -5.56 3.13
CA VAL A 92 10.88 -4.95 2.23
C VAL A 92 11.01 -3.44 2.28
N VAL A 93 11.11 -2.82 1.11
CA VAL A 93 11.26 -1.37 0.94
C VAL A 93 9.89 -0.76 0.67
N TYR A 94 9.47 0.18 1.51
CA TYR A 94 8.29 1.00 1.28
C TYR A 94 8.61 2.08 0.24
N VAL A 95 7.96 2.07 -0.91
CA VAL A 95 8.11 3.12 -1.93
C VAL A 95 7.09 4.22 -1.65
N ASN A 96 7.56 5.39 -1.28
CA ASN A 96 6.76 6.56 -0.92
C ASN A 96 6.77 7.56 -2.07
N TYR A 97 5.63 7.77 -2.70
CA TYR A 97 5.52 8.60 -3.90
C TYR A 97 4.16 9.31 -3.95
N SER A 98 4.05 10.34 -4.77
CA SER A 98 2.76 10.96 -5.10
C SER A 98 2.09 10.23 -6.27
N VAL A 99 0.78 10.30 -6.36
CA VAL A 99 0.02 9.70 -7.48
C VAL A 99 0.52 10.20 -8.84
N ALA A 100 0.99 11.45 -8.90
CA ALA A 100 1.54 12.02 -10.13
C ALA A 100 2.83 11.30 -10.60
N ASP A 101 3.54 10.64 -9.68
CA ASP A 101 4.81 9.96 -9.94
C ASP A 101 4.64 8.43 -10.06
N ALA A 102 3.39 7.94 -10.13
CA ALA A 102 3.06 6.51 -10.06
C ALA A 102 3.75 5.68 -11.16
N GLU A 103 3.78 6.17 -12.40
CA GLU A 103 4.42 5.49 -13.52
C GLU A 103 5.92 5.24 -13.24
N PHE A 104 6.62 6.27 -12.76
CA PHE A 104 8.04 6.12 -12.41
C PHE A 104 8.22 5.19 -11.21
N ALA A 105 7.35 5.27 -10.21
CA ALA A 105 7.40 4.42 -9.02
C ALA A 105 7.24 2.93 -9.38
N GLU A 106 6.32 2.61 -10.29
CA GLU A 106 6.08 1.25 -10.78
C GLU A 106 7.28 0.71 -11.56
N ILE A 107 7.84 1.51 -12.49
CA ILE A 107 9.03 1.14 -13.27
C ILE A 107 10.21 0.87 -12.32
N LEU A 108 10.47 1.78 -11.39
CA LEU A 108 11.57 1.65 -10.43
C LEU A 108 11.39 0.43 -9.53
N ALA A 109 10.17 0.17 -9.05
CA ALA A 109 9.86 -0.98 -8.21
C ALA A 109 10.04 -2.31 -8.96
N GLU A 110 9.66 -2.39 -10.24
CA GLU A 110 9.86 -3.57 -11.06
C GLU A 110 11.36 -3.84 -11.32
N ASP A 111 12.14 -2.80 -11.58
CA ASP A 111 13.59 -2.93 -11.74
C ASP A 111 14.30 -3.33 -10.45
N LEU A 112 13.85 -2.80 -9.30
CA LEU A 112 14.33 -3.22 -7.97
C LEU A 112 13.99 -4.69 -7.71
N LYS A 113 12.76 -5.12 -8.04
CA LYS A 113 12.32 -6.51 -7.93
C LYS A 113 13.15 -7.46 -8.79
N ARG A 114 13.47 -7.09 -10.03
CA ARG A 114 14.39 -7.85 -10.91
C ARG A 114 15.79 -8.00 -10.32
N ALA A 115 16.21 -7.01 -9.53
CA ALA A 115 17.48 -7.04 -8.81
C ALA A 115 17.40 -7.79 -7.45
N GLY A 116 16.23 -8.36 -7.10
CA GLY A 116 16.03 -9.11 -5.86
C GLY A 116 15.64 -8.25 -4.66
N VAL A 117 15.39 -6.94 -4.84
CA VAL A 117 14.92 -6.05 -3.77
C VAL A 117 13.40 -6.09 -3.74
N HIS A 118 12.83 -6.53 -2.60
CA HIS A 118 11.38 -6.56 -2.42
C HIS A 118 10.85 -5.16 -2.09
N THR A 119 9.87 -4.70 -2.85
CA THR A 119 9.25 -3.39 -2.67
C THR A 119 7.77 -3.53 -2.34
N TRP A 120 7.26 -2.58 -1.59
CA TRP A 120 5.84 -2.38 -1.36
C TRP A 120 5.45 -0.98 -1.85
N LEU A 121 4.45 -0.89 -2.72
CA LEU A 121 3.90 0.37 -3.22
C LEU A 121 2.50 0.56 -2.67
N PRO A 122 2.13 1.76 -2.16
CA PRO A 122 0.74 2.11 -1.90
C PRO A 122 -0.06 2.03 -3.21
N GLY A 123 -1.23 1.39 -3.15
CA GLY A 123 -2.15 1.33 -4.28
C GLY A 123 -3.32 2.28 -4.08
N PRO A 124 -4.14 2.49 -5.11
CA PRO A 124 -5.38 3.28 -4.99
C PRO A 124 -6.31 2.76 -3.88
N GLU A 125 -6.23 1.46 -3.58
CA GLU A 125 -6.98 0.82 -2.51
C GLU A 125 -6.52 1.24 -1.11
N ASP A 126 -5.34 1.80 -0.97
CA ASP A 126 -4.77 2.25 0.30
C ASP A 126 -5.09 3.74 0.57
N GLU A 127 -5.56 4.48 -0.45
CA GLU A 127 -5.88 5.90 -0.33
C GLU A 127 -7.15 6.11 0.52
N GLY A 128 -7.06 7.01 1.49
CA GLY A 128 -8.18 7.39 2.35
C GLY A 128 -8.63 6.32 3.33
N VAL A 129 -7.98 5.17 3.40
CA VAL A 129 -8.30 4.12 4.38
C VAL A 129 -7.78 4.52 5.75
N GLN A 130 -8.70 4.72 6.71
CA GLN A 130 -8.32 4.90 8.11
C GLN A 130 -8.11 3.52 8.75
N TRP A 131 -6.87 3.23 9.11
CA TRP A 131 -6.51 1.98 9.78
C TRP A 131 -6.89 2.03 11.25
N ALA A 132 -7.40 0.92 11.80
CA ALA A 132 -7.80 0.83 13.20
C ALA A 132 -6.67 1.20 14.19
N THR A 133 -5.42 1.03 13.79
CA THR A 133 -4.22 1.41 14.54
C THR A 133 -3.76 2.84 14.26
N GLY A 134 -4.43 3.57 13.36
CA GLY A 134 -4.00 4.88 12.88
C GLY A 134 -2.78 4.86 11.95
N VAL A 135 -2.19 3.68 11.71
CA VAL A 135 -0.98 3.51 10.89
C VAL A 135 -1.17 2.37 9.90
N HIS A 136 -0.79 2.59 8.65
CA HIS A 136 -0.83 1.54 7.62
C HIS A 136 0.11 0.38 8.00
N PRO A 137 -0.34 -0.90 7.96
CA PRO A 137 0.49 -2.05 8.32
C PRO A 137 1.82 -2.12 7.58
N ALA A 138 1.86 -1.76 6.30
CA ALA A 138 3.11 -1.74 5.52
C ALA A 138 4.16 -0.77 6.07
N LEU A 139 3.75 0.36 6.70
CA LEU A 139 4.70 1.27 7.37
C LEU A 139 5.38 0.60 8.57
N VAL A 140 4.66 -0.31 9.23
CA VAL A 140 5.20 -1.08 10.37
C VAL A 140 6.13 -2.20 9.87
N GLU A 141 5.71 -2.93 8.84
CA GLU A 141 6.38 -4.12 8.33
C GLU A 141 7.61 -3.81 7.48
N CYS A 142 7.58 -2.73 6.69
CA CYS A 142 8.71 -2.32 5.86
C CYS A 142 9.87 -1.82 6.71
N ALA A 143 11.08 -2.28 6.38
CA ALA A 143 12.29 -1.94 7.12
C ALA A 143 12.94 -0.64 6.65
N THR A 144 12.80 -0.30 5.38
CA THR A 144 13.41 0.87 4.73
C THR A 144 12.36 1.61 3.91
N MET A 145 12.46 2.91 3.81
CA MET A 145 11.66 3.73 2.91
C MET A 145 12.51 4.26 1.76
N LEU A 146 11.98 4.17 0.55
CA LEU A 146 12.46 4.87 -0.63
C LEU A 146 11.47 5.99 -0.96
N VAL A 147 11.89 7.25 -0.83
CA VAL A 147 11.07 8.42 -1.17
C VAL A 147 11.39 8.84 -2.60
N ILE A 148 10.38 8.89 -3.46
CA ILE A 148 10.46 9.53 -4.77
C ILE A 148 10.21 11.02 -4.54
N ALA A 149 11.26 11.81 -4.71
CA ALA A 149 11.24 13.23 -4.39
C ALA A 149 10.98 14.06 -5.65
N THR A 150 9.78 14.61 -5.72
CA THR A 150 9.36 15.67 -6.63
C THR A 150 8.75 16.82 -5.84
N PRO A 151 8.63 18.04 -6.39
CA PRO A 151 7.94 19.14 -5.73
C PRO A 151 6.50 18.80 -5.34
N LEU A 152 5.80 17.94 -6.10
CA LEU A 152 4.45 17.48 -5.82
C LEU A 152 4.43 16.43 -4.69
N ALA A 153 5.32 15.45 -4.74
CA ALA A 153 5.41 14.43 -3.70
C ALA A 153 5.67 15.04 -2.31
N LEU A 154 6.58 16.01 -2.21
CA LEU A 154 6.92 16.66 -0.95
C LEU A 154 5.80 17.52 -0.36
N LYS A 155 4.80 17.91 -1.17
CA LYS A 155 3.61 18.64 -0.74
C LYS A 155 2.46 17.70 -0.37
N ALA A 156 2.45 16.47 -0.89
CA ALA A 156 1.38 15.49 -0.66
C ALA A 156 1.32 15.06 0.82
N THR A 157 0.14 15.16 1.42
CA THR A 157 -0.07 14.83 2.84
C THR A 157 0.28 13.36 3.11
N ALA A 158 -0.18 12.43 2.29
CA ALA A 158 0.10 11.00 2.45
C ALA A 158 1.61 10.69 2.44
N VAL A 159 2.37 11.34 1.54
CA VAL A 159 3.83 11.20 1.47
C VAL A 159 4.51 11.72 2.73
N ARG A 160 4.05 12.87 3.24
CA ARG A 160 4.60 13.48 4.44
C ARG A 160 4.31 12.66 5.69
N ASP A 161 3.08 12.17 5.84
CA ASP A 161 2.66 11.39 7.00
C ASP A 161 3.43 10.06 7.08
N ALA A 162 3.58 9.38 5.94
CA ALA A 162 4.39 8.17 5.86
C ALA A 162 5.88 8.44 6.20
N LEU A 163 6.45 9.54 5.66
CA LEU A 163 7.81 9.96 5.96
C LEU A 163 7.99 10.28 7.46
N GLU A 164 7.05 11.01 8.06
CA GLU A 164 7.08 11.36 9.47
C GLU A 164 7.09 10.09 10.34
N TYR A 165 6.30 9.08 10.00
CA TYR A 165 6.31 7.80 10.69
C TYR A 165 7.69 7.14 10.66
N PHE A 166 8.35 7.06 9.48
CA PHE A 166 9.69 6.47 9.35
C PHE A 166 10.74 7.26 10.13
N VAL A 167 10.66 8.59 10.11
CA VAL A 167 11.56 9.46 10.88
C VAL A 167 11.36 9.26 12.38
N LYS A 168 10.11 9.26 12.87
CA LYS A 168 9.80 9.03 14.30
C LYS A 168 10.25 7.66 14.79
N THR A 169 10.10 6.64 13.96
CA THR A 169 10.52 5.26 14.30
C THR A 169 11.98 4.97 14.02
N ARG A 170 12.75 5.98 13.55
CA ARG A 170 14.18 5.89 13.21
C ARG A 170 14.50 4.82 12.18
N LYS A 171 13.56 4.49 11.33
CA LYS A 171 13.79 3.57 10.21
C LYS A 171 14.64 4.24 9.12
N PRO A 172 15.45 3.46 8.38
CA PRO A 172 16.23 3.97 7.25
C PRO A 172 15.33 4.59 6.18
N VAL A 173 15.81 5.71 5.62
CA VAL A 173 15.15 6.41 4.50
C VAL A 173 16.22 6.71 3.46
N VAL A 174 15.93 6.40 2.20
CA VAL A 174 16.73 6.78 1.03
C VAL A 174 15.87 7.62 0.08
N VAL A 175 16.50 8.45 -0.75
CA VAL A 175 15.79 9.41 -1.60
C VAL A 175 16.15 9.16 -3.07
N ALA A 176 15.14 8.96 -3.92
CA ALA A 176 15.25 9.01 -5.36
C ALA A 176 14.73 10.38 -5.83
N THR A 177 15.61 11.27 -6.28
CA THR A 177 15.21 12.57 -6.81
C THR A 177 14.83 12.41 -8.28
N LEU A 178 13.58 12.64 -8.62
CA LEU A 178 13.08 12.57 -9.99
C LEU A 178 13.06 13.95 -10.62
N GLU A 179 12.80 14.98 -9.82
CA GLU A 179 12.84 16.38 -10.21
C GLU A 179 13.57 17.20 -9.15
N PRO A 180 14.22 18.31 -9.53
CA PRO A 180 14.80 19.23 -8.56
C PRO A 180 13.75 19.73 -7.57
N ALA A 181 13.96 19.46 -6.29
CA ALA A 181 13.03 19.84 -5.23
C ALA A 181 13.79 20.31 -3.98
N ASP A 182 13.20 21.25 -3.23
CA ASP A 182 13.71 21.66 -1.94
C ASP A 182 13.34 20.62 -0.88
N LEU A 183 14.34 19.82 -0.50
CA LEU A 183 14.15 18.73 0.44
C LEU A 183 14.01 19.25 1.87
N PRO A 184 13.04 18.73 2.63
CA PRO A 184 12.92 19.03 4.05
C PRO A 184 14.17 18.55 4.81
N ASP A 185 14.44 19.13 5.98
CA ASP A 185 15.63 18.83 6.81
C ASP A 185 15.77 17.35 7.14
N SER A 186 14.65 16.64 7.29
CA SER A 186 14.59 15.20 7.53
C SER A 186 15.19 14.36 6.40
N LEU A 187 15.23 14.88 5.16
CA LEU A 187 15.76 14.21 3.97
C LEU A 187 17.12 14.73 3.52
N ARG A 188 17.53 15.95 3.91
CA ARG A 188 18.77 16.58 3.42
C ARG A 188 20.04 15.75 3.66
N ARG A 189 20.08 14.98 4.76
CA ARG A 189 21.24 14.16 5.14
C ARG A 189 21.09 12.68 4.78
N LYS A 190 20.01 12.31 4.07
CA LYS A 190 19.76 10.92 3.67
C LYS A 190 20.49 10.58 2.38
N PRO A 191 20.86 9.30 2.16
CA PRO A 191 21.41 8.84 0.88
C PRO A 191 20.48 9.25 -0.26
N ARG A 192 21.07 9.83 -1.33
CA ARG A 192 20.30 10.40 -2.45
C ARG A 192 20.81 9.87 -3.76
N PHE A 193 19.88 9.53 -4.64
CA PHE A 193 20.10 9.03 -5.98
C PHE A 193 19.31 9.90 -6.96
N ASP A 194 20.01 10.46 -7.95
CA ASP A 194 19.47 11.43 -8.90
C ASP A 194 18.99 10.72 -10.18
N PHE A 195 17.68 10.67 -10.37
CA PHE A 195 17.03 10.09 -11.53
C PHE A 195 16.48 11.15 -12.49
N SER A 196 16.79 12.44 -12.29
CA SER A 196 16.40 13.54 -13.18
C SER A 196 17.20 13.60 -14.47
N GLY A 197 18.34 12.93 -14.55
CA GLY A 197 19.23 12.90 -15.70
C GLY A 197 19.22 11.58 -16.45
N ASP A 198 20.08 11.49 -17.50
CA ASP A 198 20.15 10.34 -18.42
C ASP A 198 20.82 9.08 -17.83
N ASP A 199 21.36 9.16 -16.62
CA ASP A 199 22.16 8.09 -15.99
C ASP A 199 21.34 7.10 -15.16
N TYR A 200 20.10 6.80 -15.55
CA TYR A 200 19.18 5.91 -14.81
C TYR A 200 19.85 4.62 -14.33
N LYS A 201 20.52 3.89 -15.23
CA LYS A 201 21.13 2.59 -14.89
C LYS A 201 22.23 2.69 -13.83
N ARG A 202 22.98 3.78 -13.83
CA ARG A 202 24.03 4.03 -12.82
C ARG A 202 23.40 4.31 -11.47
N GLN A 203 22.39 5.17 -11.44
CA GLN A 203 21.68 5.51 -10.21
C GLN A 203 20.93 4.30 -9.64
N LEU A 204 20.30 3.50 -10.48
CA LEU A 204 19.65 2.26 -10.06
C LEU A 204 20.63 1.28 -9.40
N ARG A 205 21.83 1.07 -9.97
CA ARG A 205 22.85 0.21 -9.35
C ARG A 205 23.30 0.72 -7.99
N ALA A 206 23.51 2.04 -7.87
CA ALA A 206 23.89 2.66 -6.62
C ALA A 206 22.78 2.56 -5.56
N LEU A 207 21.51 2.75 -5.97
CA LEU A 207 20.34 2.56 -5.11
C LEU A 207 20.22 1.12 -4.62
N ILE A 208 20.36 0.12 -5.52
CA ILE A 208 20.34 -1.30 -5.16
C ILE A 208 21.41 -1.60 -4.13
N ALA A 209 22.64 -1.12 -4.34
CA ALA A 209 23.73 -1.31 -3.38
C ALA A 209 23.42 -0.72 -2.00
N ALA A 210 22.79 0.46 -1.95
CA ALA A 210 22.40 1.12 -0.70
C ALA A 210 21.23 0.42 0.01
N LEU A 211 20.35 -0.25 -0.72
CA LEU A 211 19.21 -0.99 -0.15
C LEU A 211 19.60 -2.42 0.29
N SER A 212 20.71 -2.95 -0.20
CA SER A 212 21.20 -4.31 0.06
C SER A 212 22.23 -4.40 1.19
N GLY A 213 22.76 -3.26 1.68
CA GLY A 213 23.75 -3.17 2.75
C GLY A 213 23.12 -2.98 4.11
#